data_a1c755cc6db23c53b74be2bcf3b78621
#
_entry.id   a1c755cc6db23c53b74be2bcf3b78621
#
_cell.length_a   1.000
_cell.length_b   1.000
_cell.length_c   1.000
_cell.angle_alpha   90.00
_cell.angle_beta   90.00
_cell.angle_gamma   90.00
#
_symmetry.space_group_name_H-M   'P 1'
#
loop_
_entity.id
_entity.type
_entity.pdbx_description
1 polymer ?
#
loop_
_entity_poly.entity_id
_entity_poly.type
_entity_poly.pdbx_seq_one_letter_code
_entity_poly.pdbx_strand_id
1 'polypeptide(L)'
;MLRLSKKADYALMAMKHLATRTDLASASAREIAEQYDIPVELMAKVLQRLARRDLLTSHQGTRGGYRLARAASAISVADIIQAIDGPLTVTACSTEAENCGQYSKCSVRDPLWRIKDRILAALATCSLHEVSTEPPPDAPAVPLAFTKNSR
;
A
#
# COMPACT_ATOMS: atom_id res chain seq x y z
N MET A 1 -13.09 0.89 -10.89
CA MET A 1 -13.04 1.91 -9.83
C MET A 1 -11.73 1.75 -9.07
N LEU A 2 -10.94 2.81 -8.98
CA LEU A 2 -9.70 2.84 -8.22
C LEU A 2 -10.02 2.69 -6.72
N ARG A 3 -9.78 1.52 -6.18
CA ARG A 3 -10.04 1.20 -4.79
C ARG A 3 -8.99 0.21 -4.28
N LEU A 4 -8.40 0.49 -3.15
CA LEU A 4 -7.56 -0.46 -2.45
C LEU A 4 -8.41 -1.61 -1.91
N SER A 5 -7.87 -2.82 -1.94
CA SER A 5 -8.53 -3.94 -1.29
C SER A 5 -8.46 -3.78 0.24
N LYS A 6 -9.41 -4.39 0.96
CA LYS A 6 -9.35 -4.46 2.43
C LYS A 6 -8.03 -5.06 2.93
N LYS A 7 -7.45 -5.98 2.17
CA LYS A 7 -6.15 -6.58 2.53
C LYS A 7 -5.01 -5.57 2.40
N ALA A 8 -5.06 -4.69 1.40
CA ALA A 8 -4.08 -3.60 1.26
C ALA A 8 -4.21 -2.57 2.40
N ASP A 9 -5.44 -2.22 2.80
CA ASP A 9 -5.67 -1.39 3.99
C ASP A 9 -5.04 -2.01 5.23
N TYR A 10 -5.29 -3.30 5.47
CA TYR A 10 -4.73 -4.02 6.62
C TYR A 10 -3.20 -4.12 6.56
N ALA A 11 -2.64 -4.25 5.36
CA ALA A 11 -1.19 -4.23 5.17
C ALA A 11 -0.58 -2.87 5.54
N LEU A 12 -1.19 -1.78 5.11
CA LEU A 12 -0.76 -0.42 5.47
C LEU A 12 -0.85 -0.19 6.98
N MET A 13 -1.93 -0.62 7.63
CA MET A 13 -2.10 -0.54 9.09
C MET A 13 -1.01 -1.32 9.82
N ALA A 14 -0.74 -2.56 9.40
CA ALA A 14 0.30 -3.41 10.00
C ALA A 14 1.70 -2.82 9.80
N MET A 15 2.01 -2.33 8.60
CA MET A 15 3.29 -1.72 8.31
C MET A 15 3.51 -0.43 9.11
N LYS A 16 2.48 0.42 9.24
CA LYS A 16 2.51 1.60 10.10
C LYS A 16 2.73 1.21 11.56
N HIS A 17 2.03 0.20 12.07
CA HIS A 17 2.20 -0.30 13.43
C HIS A 17 3.67 -0.69 13.71
N LEU A 18 4.27 -1.44 12.79
CA LEU A 18 5.68 -1.86 12.91
C LEU A 18 6.65 -0.69 12.77
N ALA A 19 6.34 0.30 11.94
CA ALA A 19 7.18 1.48 11.73
C ALA A 19 7.17 2.44 12.93
N THR A 20 6.08 2.50 13.69
CA THR A 20 5.95 3.36 14.87
C THR A 20 6.53 2.75 16.14
N ARG A 21 6.90 1.48 16.14
CA ARG A 21 7.54 0.85 17.30
C ARG A 21 8.96 1.35 17.48
N THR A 22 9.24 1.89 18.65
CA THR A 22 10.57 2.41 19.02
C THR A 22 11.48 1.36 19.62
N ASP A 23 10.93 0.24 20.07
CA ASP A 23 11.64 -0.82 20.80
C ASP A 23 12.35 -1.85 19.89
N LEU A 24 12.26 -1.68 18.56
CA LEU A 24 12.78 -2.62 17.55
C LEU A 24 12.31 -4.07 17.75
N ALA A 25 11.33 -4.28 18.62
CA ALA A 25 10.79 -5.59 18.88
C ALA A 25 9.91 -6.05 17.70
N SER A 26 9.90 -7.36 17.47
CA SER A 26 8.95 -7.95 16.53
C SER A 26 7.55 -7.93 17.12
N ALA A 27 6.54 -7.78 16.27
CA ALA A 27 5.14 -7.94 16.63
C ALA A 27 4.56 -9.20 15.98
N SER A 28 3.82 -9.98 16.77
CA SER A 28 3.13 -11.15 16.24
C SER A 28 1.88 -10.77 15.43
N ALA A 29 1.45 -11.66 14.55
CA ALA A 29 0.19 -11.47 13.82
C ALA A 29 -1.02 -11.31 14.76
N ARG A 30 -1.02 -12.02 15.89
CA ARG A 30 -2.05 -11.91 16.92
C ARG A 30 -2.06 -10.54 17.57
N GLU A 31 -0.90 -10.03 17.98
CA GLU A 31 -0.76 -8.71 18.61
C GLU A 31 -1.30 -7.59 17.70
N ILE A 32 -0.90 -7.59 16.42
CA ILE A 32 -1.38 -6.60 15.46
C ILE A 32 -2.88 -6.77 15.19
N ALA A 33 -3.36 -7.99 15.04
CA ALA A 33 -4.76 -8.29 14.78
C ALA A 33 -5.66 -7.83 15.93
N GLU A 34 -5.28 -8.10 17.19
CA GLU A 34 -6.02 -7.67 18.38
C GLU A 34 -6.02 -6.14 18.53
N GLN A 35 -4.92 -5.47 18.20
CA GLN A 35 -4.85 -4.00 18.26
C GLN A 35 -5.85 -3.30 17.32
N TYR A 36 -6.21 -3.92 16.22
CA TYR A 36 -7.04 -3.31 15.17
C TYR A 36 -8.35 -4.06 14.91
N ASP A 37 -8.74 -4.98 15.79
CA ASP A 37 -9.95 -5.80 15.65
C ASP A 37 -10.06 -6.52 14.29
N ILE A 38 -8.92 -7.05 13.80
CA ILE A 38 -8.83 -7.79 12.54
C ILE A 38 -8.73 -9.30 12.87
N PRO A 39 -9.38 -10.18 12.08
CA PRO A 39 -9.22 -11.63 12.28
C PRO A 39 -7.75 -12.05 12.18
N VAL A 40 -7.25 -12.79 13.18
CA VAL A 40 -5.83 -13.19 13.29
C VAL A 40 -5.34 -13.95 12.06
N GLU A 41 -6.16 -14.85 11.52
CA GLU A 41 -5.81 -15.62 10.32
C GLU A 41 -5.63 -14.74 9.08
N LEU A 42 -6.45 -13.71 8.96
CA LEU A 42 -6.35 -12.76 7.86
C LEU A 42 -5.08 -11.90 7.99
N MET A 43 -4.81 -11.40 9.20
CA MET A 43 -3.58 -10.65 9.48
C MET A 43 -2.34 -11.50 9.23
N ALA A 44 -2.33 -12.75 9.67
CA ALA A 44 -1.22 -13.68 9.42
C ALA A 44 -0.94 -13.85 7.92
N LYS A 45 -1.98 -14.01 7.09
CA LYS A 45 -1.84 -14.12 5.63
C LYS A 45 -1.28 -12.84 5.00
N VAL A 46 -1.73 -11.68 5.48
CA VAL A 46 -1.22 -10.38 5.02
C VAL A 46 0.26 -10.23 5.34
N LEU A 47 0.67 -10.50 6.59
CA LEU A 47 2.06 -10.39 7.02
C LEU A 47 2.98 -11.39 6.30
N GLN A 48 2.54 -12.62 6.09
CA GLN A 48 3.27 -13.62 5.30
C GLN A 48 3.48 -13.13 3.86
N ARG A 49 2.49 -12.50 3.26
CA ARG A 49 2.59 -11.98 1.89
C ARG A 49 3.58 -10.81 1.81
N LEU A 50 3.58 -9.91 2.80
CA LEU A 50 4.55 -8.83 2.90
C LEU A 50 5.98 -9.36 3.10
N ALA A 51 6.15 -10.41 3.92
CA ALA A 51 7.45 -11.06 4.12
C ALA A 51 7.98 -11.73 2.84
N ARG A 52 7.11 -12.37 2.05
CA ARG A 52 7.50 -12.94 0.74
C ARG A 52 7.93 -11.90 -0.29
N ARG A 53 7.60 -10.64 -0.07
CA ARG A 53 7.98 -9.50 -0.91
C ARG A 53 9.12 -8.68 -0.30
N ASP A 54 9.83 -9.23 0.69
CA ASP A 54 10.98 -8.63 1.35
C ASP A 54 10.69 -7.25 1.98
N LEU A 55 9.42 -7.03 2.38
CA LEU A 55 9.00 -5.85 3.14
C LEU A 55 9.07 -6.11 4.65
N LEU A 56 8.90 -7.35 5.06
CA LEU A 56 9.02 -7.81 6.43
C LEU A 56 10.00 -8.97 6.55
N THR A 57 10.60 -9.09 7.72
CA THR A 57 11.31 -10.31 8.15
C THR A 57 10.54 -10.98 9.27
N SER A 58 10.42 -12.30 9.21
CA SER A 58 9.80 -13.09 10.28
C SER A 58 10.88 -13.66 11.21
N HIS A 59 10.60 -13.63 12.49
CA HIS A 59 11.44 -14.22 13.53
C HIS A 59 10.65 -15.27 14.28
N GLN A 60 11.24 -16.44 14.48
CA GLN A 60 10.66 -17.51 15.27
C GLN A 60 11.15 -17.44 16.73
N GLY A 61 10.41 -18.06 17.64
CA GLY A 61 10.72 -18.16 19.05
C GLY A 61 9.64 -17.54 19.96
N THR A 62 9.91 -17.51 21.28
CA THR A 62 8.96 -17.01 22.29
C THR A 62 8.64 -15.51 22.15
N ARG A 63 9.52 -14.75 21.51
CA ARG A 63 9.33 -13.35 21.11
C ARG A 63 9.33 -13.21 19.58
N GLY A 64 8.86 -14.25 18.91
CA GLY A 64 8.75 -14.27 17.46
C GLY A 64 7.69 -13.29 16.93
N GLY A 65 7.76 -13.02 15.65
CA GLY A 65 6.84 -12.13 14.97
C GLY A 65 7.49 -11.50 13.74
N TYR A 66 6.98 -10.35 13.35
CA TYR A 66 7.42 -9.63 12.16
C TYR A 66 8.03 -8.29 12.53
N ARG A 67 9.01 -7.86 11.74
CA ARG A 67 9.55 -6.51 11.76
C ARG A 67 9.87 -6.03 10.35
N LEU A 68 10.06 -4.74 10.17
CA LEU A 68 10.44 -4.19 8.88
C LEU A 68 11.77 -4.79 8.40
N ALA A 69 11.83 -5.19 7.14
CA ALA A 69 13.05 -5.72 6.52
C ALA A 69 14.07 -4.61 6.23
N ARG A 70 13.62 -3.38 6.12
CA ARG A 70 14.44 -2.18 5.85
C ARG A 70 13.80 -0.95 6.49
N ALA A 71 14.52 0.17 6.50
CA ALA A 71 14.03 1.42 7.08
C ALA A 71 12.68 1.85 6.47
N ALA A 72 11.78 2.40 7.29
CA ALA A 72 10.47 2.87 6.83
C ALA A 72 10.58 3.94 5.72
N SER A 73 11.65 4.74 5.71
CA SER A 73 11.94 5.70 4.64
C SER A 73 12.32 5.05 3.30
N ALA A 74 12.73 3.78 3.31
CA ALA A 74 13.10 3.00 2.13
C ALA A 74 11.97 2.08 1.63
N ILE A 75 10.79 2.15 2.23
CA ILE A 75 9.58 1.42 1.83
C ILE A 75 8.55 2.43 1.36
N SER A 76 8.07 2.29 0.12
CA SER A 76 7.02 3.16 -0.40
C SER A 76 5.62 2.59 -0.15
N VAL A 77 4.60 3.45 -0.16
CA VAL A 77 3.19 3.03 -0.14
C VAL A 77 2.88 2.14 -1.34
N ALA A 78 3.49 2.44 -2.51
CA ALA A 78 3.34 1.62 -3.71
C ALA A 78 3.85 0.19 -3.50
N ASP A 79 5.02 0.01 -2.83
CA ASP A 79 5.57 -1.32 -2.54
C ASP A 79 4.59 -2.17 -1.73
N ILE A 80 3.96 -1.57 -0.71
CA ILE A 80 3.00 -2.26 0.17
C ILE A 80 1.75 -2.67 -0.59
N ILE A 81 1.17 -1.74 -1.35
CA ILE A 81 -0.05 -2.00 -2.13
C ILE A 81 0.21 -3.08 -3.18
N GLN A 82 1.29 -2.96 -3.93
CA GLN A 82 1.63 -3.93 -4.98
C GLN A 82 1.98 -5.31 -4.42
N ALA A 83 2.53 -5.38 -3.22
CA ALA A 83 2.79 -6.66 -2.55
C ALA A 83 1.48 -7.44 -2.29
N ILE A 84 0.39 -6.75 -2.04
CA ILE A 84 -0.92 -7.35 -1.70
C ILE A 84 -1.82 -7.50 -2.93
N ASP A 85 -2.03 -6.43 -3.66
CA ASP A 85 -3.01 -6.36 -4.75
C ASP A 85 -2.39 -6.64 -6.14
N GLY A 86 -1.07 -6.64 -6.23
CA GLY A 86 -0.36 -6.71 -7.51
C GLY A 86 -0.25 -5.34 -8.18
N PRO A 87 0.09 -5.31 -9.47
CA PRO A 87 0.27 -4.07 -10.22
C PRO A 87 -0.98 -3.19 -10.21
N LEU A 88 -0.78 -1.88 -10.04
CA LEU A 88 -1.88 -0.92 -10.12
C LEU A 88 -2.44 -0.89 -11.56
N THR A 89 -3.74 -1.12 -11.68
CA THR A 89 -4.47 -1.06 -12.94
C THR A 89 -5.58 -0.02 -12.87
N VAL A 90 -5.72 0.76 -13.93
CA VAL A 90 -6.78 1.78 -14.06
C VAL A 90 -7.83 1.34 -15.09
N THR A 91 -7.39 0.56 -16.06
CA THR A 91 -8.24 0.06 -17.15
C THR A 91 -8.01 -1.43 -17.35
N ALA A 92 -9.01 -2.16 -17.83
CA ALA A 92 -8.89 -3.57 -18.16
C ALA A 92 -7.77 -3.86 -19.19
N CYS A 93 -7.59 -2.97 -20.15
CA CYS A 93 -6.54 -3.10 -21.18
C CYS A 93 -5.11 -2.92 -20.66
N SER A 94 -4.93 -2.48 -19.42
CA SER A 94 -3.58 -2.42 -18.80
C SER A 94 -3.07 -3.80 -18.37
N THR A 95 -3.92 -4.81 -18.30
CA THR A 95 -3.55 -6.19 -17.96
C THR A 95 -3.60 -7.14 -19.15
N GLU A 96 -4.46 -6.89 -20.13
CA GLU A 96 -4.70 -7.77 -21.27
C GLU A 96 -4.85 -6.96 -22.56
N ALA A 97 -3.76 -6.32 -23.01
CA ALA A 97 -3.75 -5.47 -24.19
C ALA A 97 -4.25 -6.20 -25.46
N GLU A 98 -4.01 -7.50 -25.56
CA GLU A 98 -4.36 -8.32 -26.73
C GLU A 98 -5.84 -8.66 -26.83
N ASN A 99 -6.62 -8.57 -25.72
CA ASN A 99 -8.03 -8.96 -25.67
C ASN A 99 -9.01 -7.79 -25.82
N CYS A 100 -8.54 -6.57 -26.03
CA CYS A 100 -9.43 -5.42 -26.19
C CYS A 100 -9.77 -5.19 -27.67
N GLY A 101 -10.99 -5.50 -28.07
CA GLY A 101 -11.47 -5.27 -29.46
C GLY A 101 -11.46 -3.80 -29.90
N GLN A 102 -11.32 -2.86 -28.97
CA GLN A 102 -11.23 -1.41 -29.24
C GLN A 102 -9.79 -0.88 -29.19
N TYR A 103 -8.79 -1.74 -28.95
CA TYR A 103 -7.42 -1.33 -28.67
C TYR A 103 -6.84 -0.36 -29.72
N SER A 104 -7.03 -0.65 -31.01
CA SER A 104 -6.52 0.17 -32.13
C SER A 104 -7.27 1.50 -32.33
N LYS A 105 -8.52 1.60 -31.82
CA LYS A 105 -9.41 2.77 -32.00
C LYS A 105 -9.61 3.55 -30.71
N CYS A 106 -8.98 3.14 -29.60
CA CYS A 106 -9.22 3.71 -28.29
C CYS A 106 -8.50 5.07 -28.15
N SER A 107 -9.24 6.13 -28.09
CA SER A 107 -8.72 7.50 -27.92
C SER A 107 -8.39 7.86 -26.46
N VAL A 108 -8.87 7.06 -25.49
CA VAL A 108 -8.65 7.31 -24.04
C VAL A 108 -7.58 6.44 -23.41
N ARG A 109 -7.05 5.45 -24.11
CA ARG A 109 -6.02 4.53 -23.60
C ARG A 109 -4.78 5.27 -23.10
N ASP A 110 -4.15 6.04 -23.95
CA ASP A 110 -2.88 6.70 -23.65
C ASP A 110 -3.02 7.81 -22.59
N PRO A 111 -4.10 8.63 -22.60
CA PRO A 111 -4.41 9.52 -21.49
C PRO A 111 -4.57 8.80 -20.15
N LEU A 112 -5.30 7.69 -20.10
CA LEU A 112 -5.53 6.92 -18.87
C LEU A 112 -4.25 6.23 -18.37
N TRP A 113 -3.38 5.78 -19.26
CA TRP A 113 -2.08 5.22 -18.88
C TRP A 113 -1.19 6.28 -18.24
N ARG A 114 -1.16 7.50 -18.78
CA ARG A 114 -0.44 8.62 -18.15
C ARG A 114 -0.99 8.98 -16.77
N ILE A 115 -2.29 8.91 -16.58
CA ILE A 115 -2.92 9.11 -15.26
C ILE A 115 -2.51 7.98 -14.31
N LYS A 116 -2.55 6.74 -14.74
CA LYS A 116 -2.07 5.59 -13.96
C LYS A 116 -0.62 5.80 -13.50
N ASP A 117 0.27 6.19 -14.41
CA ASP A 117 1.67 6.41 -14.10
C ASP A 117 1.89 7.55 -13.10
N ARG A 118 1.10 8.61 -13.17
CA ARG A 118 1.11 9.71 -12.17
C ARG A 118 0.65 9.23 -10.79
N ILE A 119 -0.41 8.42 -10.73
CA ILE A 119 -0.89 7.85 -9.47
C ILE A 119 0.18 6.92 -8.88
N LEU A 120 0.76 6.05 -9.71
CA LEU A 120 1.81 5.15 -9.27
C LEU A 120 3.05 5.92 -8.79
N ALA A 121 3.45 6.99 -9.49
CA ALA A 121 4.56 7.84 -9.07
C ALA A 121 4.28 8.52 -7.72
N ALA A 122 3.07 9.03 -7.51
CA ALA A 122 2.68 9.63 -6.22
C ALA A 122 2.76 8.61 -5.08
N LEU A 123 2.28 7.38 -5.28
CA LEU A 123 2.36 6.31 -4.29
C LEU A 123 3.80 5.82 -4.06
N ALA A 124 4.63 5.83 -5.09
CA ALA A 124 6.04 5.41 -5.03
C ALA A 124 6.94 6.44 -4.33
N THR A 125 6.59 7.72 -4.40
CA THR A 125 7.32 8.79 -3.71
C THR A 125 6.89 8.98 -2.26
N CYS A 126 5.70 8.50 -1.88
CA CYS A 126 5.23 8.53 -0.49
C CYS A 126 5.84 7.36 0.28
N SER A 127 6.67 7.63 1.28
CA SER A 127 7.31 6.61 2.10
C SER A 127 6.42 6.15 3.27
N LEU A 128 6.69 4.94 3.76
CA LEU A 128 6.05 4.45 4.98
C LEU A 128 6.38 5.35 6.17
N HIS A 129 7.56 5.97 6.20
CA HIS A 129 7.94 6.92 7.24
C HIS A 129 6.98 8.13 7.26
N GLU A 130 6.67 8.70 6.11
CA GLU A 130 5.72 9.84 6.00
C GLU A 130 4.33 9.48 6.52
N VAL A 131 3.79 8.31 6.11
CA VAL A 131 2.47 7.85 6.60
C VAL A 131 2.47 7.47 8.08
N SER A 132 3.63 7.15 8.64
CA SER A 132 3.76 6.76 10.04
C SER A 132 3.96 7.96 10.95
N THR A 133 4.44 9.07 10.42
CA THR A 133 4.60 10.32 11.16
C THR A 133 3.24 11.03 11.22
N GLU A 134 2.76 11.34 12.41
CA GLU A 134 1.58 12.18 12.54
C GLU A 134 1.88 13.57 11.96
N PRO A 135 1.03 14.10 11.07
CA PRO A 135 1.21 15.46 10.60
C PRO A 135 1.16 16.40 11.80
N PRO A 136 1.95 17.49 11.80
CA PRO A 136 1.88 18.49 12.85
C PRO A 136 0.44 19.03 12.93
N PRO A 137 -0.07 19.39 14.14
CA PRO A 137 -1.47 19.75 14.35
C PRO A 137 -1.93 20.94 13.48
N ASP A 138 -0.99 21.74 13.00
CA ASP A 138 -1.24 22.90 12.14
C ASP A 138 -0.89 22.65 10.65
N ALA A 139 -0.62 21.41 10.25
CA ALA A 139 -0.39 21.10 8.85
C ALA A 139 -1.65 21.44 8.04
N PRO A 140 -1.57 22.33 7.04
CA PRO A 140 -2.73 22.64 6.22
C PRO A 140 -3.21 21.37 5.56
N ALA A 141 -4.52 21.08 5.70
CA ALA A 141 -5.13 19.98 4.95
C ALA A 141 -4.78 20.19 3.47
N VAL A 142 -4.14 19.19 2.86
CA VAL A 142 -3.85 19.25 1.43
C VAL A 142 -5.19 19.43 0.72
N PRO A 143 -5.45 20.58 0.09
CA PRO A 143 -6.71 20.76 -0.58
C PRO A 143 -6.76 19.75 -1.71
N LEU A 144 -7.74 18.84 -1.66
CA LEU A 144 -8.13 18.06 -2.82
C LEU A 144 -8.63 19.07 -3.86
N ALA A 145 -7.74 19.53 -4.70
CA ALA A 145 -8.07 20.41 -5.82
C ALA A 145 -8.86 19.58 -6.85
N PHE A 146 -10.12 19.34 -6.54
CA PHE A 146 -11.10 19.09 -7.58
C PHE A 146 -11.31 20.42 -8.27
N THR A 147 -10.54 20.73 -9.29
CA THR A 147 -10.91 21.77 -10.24
C THR A 147 -12.21 21.32 -10.89
N LYS A 148 -13.34 21.82 -10.37
CA LYS A 148 -14.57 21.84 -11.14
C LYS A 148 -14.27 22.60 -12.42
N ASN A 149 -14.09 21.88 -13.51
CA ASN A 149 -14.18 22.49 -14.82
C ASN A 149 -15.65 22.90 -14.98
N SER A 150 -15.97 24.15 -14.69
CA SER A 150 -17.20 24.78 -15.09
C SER A 150 -17.18 24.93 -16.61
N ARG A 151 -18.04 24.22 -17.28
CA ARG A 151 -18.48 24.61 -18.60
C ARG A 151 -19.69 25.53 -18.46
#